data_58375a1eeb23cd8e1c1fa1f6581ff5f6
#
_entry.id   58375a1eeb23cd8e1c1fa1f6581ff5f6
#
_cell.length_a   1.000
_cell.length_b   1.000
_cell.length_c   1.000
_cell.angle_alpha   90.00
_cell.angle_beta   90.00
_cell.angle_gamma   90.00
#
_symmetry.space_group_name_H-M   'P 1'
#
loop_
_entity.id
_entity.type
_entity.pdbx_description
1 polymer ?
#
loop_
_entity_poly.entity_id
_entity_poly.type
_entity_poly.pdbx_seq_one_letter_code
_entity_poly.pdbx_strand_id
1 'polypeptide(L)'
;MTVAQEMFGTTYNLPENKERQWGSTVRSALIACMKALDASMLLDSSDNIALIFERTNSTMTAGATLTKLTTWHRLTAASAVTLSAVTAIANGTTDGELLILSGTSDTNTVTLPDAANTDLNGTWVGGLSDFIVLMWNSTTTNWEEVFRNR
;
A
#
# COMPACT_ATOMS: atom_id res chain seq x y z
N MET A 1 -29.45 21.61 17.13
CA MET A 1 -29.27 21.40 15.67
C MET A 1 -28.31 20.22 15.49
N THR A 2 -28.54 19.34 14.55
CA THR A 2 -27.67 18.22 14.21
C THR A 2 -26.89 18.54 12.94
N VAL A 3 -25.69 17.98 12.83
CA VAL A 3 -24.92 18.09 11.58
C VAL A 3 -24.99 16.73 10.86
N ALA A 4 -25.50 16.75 9.64
CA ALA A 4 -25.53 15.58 8.79
C ALA A 4 -24.11 15.24 8.31
N GLN A 5 -23.73 13.98 8.41
CA GLN A 5 -22.50 13.41 7.87
C GLN A 5 -22.86 12.18 7.05
N GLU A 6 -22.39 12.14 5.83
CA GLU A 6 -22.56 10.97 4.97
C GLU A 6 -21.35 10.03 5.09
N MET A 7 -21.62 8.73 5.22
CA MET A 7 -20.62 7.68 5.26
C MET A 7 -21.23 6.40 4.65
N PHE A 8 -20.52 5.75 3.75
CA PHE A 8 -20.99 4.55 3.03
C PHE A 8 -22.36 4.74 2.35
N GLY A 9 -22.61 5.94 1.77
CA GLY A 9 -23.89 6.26 1.15
C GLY A 9 -25.08 6.45 2.11
N THR A 10 -24.82 6.43 3.42
CA THR A 10 -25.85 6.67 4.45
C THR A 10 -25.59 7.98 5.17
N THR A 11 -26.61 8.79 5.31
CA THR A 11 -26.53 10.06 6.05
C THR A 11 -26.70 9.81 7.54
N TYR A 12 -25.70 10.18 8.33
CA TYR A 12 -25.73 10.13 9.79
C TYR A 12 -25.90 11.54 10.36
N ASN A 13 -26.83 11.67 11.29
CA ASN A 13 -27.04 12.92 12.00
C ASN A 13 -26.24 12.90 13.30
N LEU A 14 -25.15 13.67 13.34
CA LEU A 14 -24.33 13.81 14.54
C LEU A 14 -24.90 14.92 15.42
N PRO A 15 -25.02 14.68 16.74
CA PRO A 15 -25.49 15.70 17.66
C PRO A 15 -24.51 16.88 17.73
N GLU A 16 -25.02 18.08 17.82
CA GLU A 16 -24.23 19.26 18.12
C GLU A 16 -23.79 19.27 19.60
N ASN A 17 -22.77 20.06 19.88
CA ASN A 17 -22.20 20.17 21.24
C ASN A 17 -23.24 20.48 22.32
N LYS A 18 -24.25 21.27 21.97
CA LYS A 18 -25.31 21.66 22.92
C LYS A 18 -26.22 20.50 23.31
N GLU A 19 -26.41 19.54 22.42
CA GLU A 19 -27.28 18.37 22.66
C GLU A 19 -26.60 17.29 23.50
N ARG A 20 -25.27 17.16 23.36
CA ARG A 20 -24.49 16.09 23.99
C ARG A 20 -23.31 16.58 24.82
N GLN A 21 -23.12 17.88 24.95
CA GLN A 21 -21.96 18.48 25.64
C GLN A 21 -20.60 17.96 25.10
N TRP A 22 -20.57 17.56 23.85
CA TRP A 22 -19.32 17.13 23.23
C TRP A 22 -18.48 18.35 22.86
N GLY A 23 -17.25 18.38 23.32
CA GLY A 23 -16.29 19.41 22.92
C GLY A 23 -16.10 19.41 21.40
N SER A 24 -15.88 20.58 20.82
CA SER A 24 -15.63 20.74 19.38
C SER A 24 -14.49 19.85 18.88
N THR A 25 -13.47 19.66 19.72
CA THR A 25 -12.29 18.82 19.41
C THR A 25 -12.68 17.34 19.25
N VAL A 26 -13.50 16.80 20.16
CA VAL A 26 -13.94 15.39 20.10
C VAL A 26 -14.79 15.15 18.87
N ARG A 27 -15.70 16.07 18.58
CA ARG A 27 -16.56 16.01 17.40
C ARG A 27 -15.75 16.07 16.09
N SER A 28 -14.80 16.99 16.01
CA SER A 28 -13.93 17.12 14.84
C SER A 28 -13.05 15.87 14.65
N ALA A 29 -12.51 15.31 15.73
CA ALA A 29 -11.75 14.07 15.66
C ALA A 29 -12.59 12.88 15.19
N LEU A 30 -13.84 12.76 15.69
CA LEU A 30 -14.77 11.71 15.27
C LEU A 30 -15.10 11.83 13.79
N ILE A 31 -15.41 13.03 13.31
CA ILE A 31 -15.68 13.27 11.88
C ILE A 31 -14.46 12.95 11.02
N ALA A 32 -13.26 13.32 11.46
CA ALA A 32 -12.03 13.01 10.74
C ALA A 32 -11.77 11.50 10.69
N CYS A 33 -12.01 10.79 11.80
CA CYS A 33 -11.88 9.34 11.87
C CYS A 33 -12.90 8.63 10.94
N MET A 34 -14.16 9.06 10.96
CA MET A 34 -15.19 8.53 10.07
C MET A 34 -14.86 8.73 8.59
N LYS A 35 -14.37 9.93 8.22
CA LYS A 35 -13.93 10.22 6.85
C LYS A 35 -12.72 9.38 6.43
N ALA A 36 -11.78 9.15 7.34
CA ALA A 36 -10.63 8.31 7.07
C ALA A 36 -11.03 6.83 6.86
N LEU A 37 -11.97 6.33 7.65
CA LEU A 37 -12.54 4.99 7.47
C LEU A 37 -13.29 4.88 6.14
N ASP A 38 -14.14 5.85 5.80
CA ASP A 38 -14.87 5.88 4.53
C ASP A 38 -13.94 5.91 3.31
N ALA A 39 -12.82 6.64 3.42
CA ALA A 39 -11.81 6.68 2.36
C ALA A 39 -10.96 5.39 2.25
N SER A 40 -10.87 4.60 3.33
CA SER A 40 -9.99 3.42 3.41
C SER A 40 -10.72 2.09 3.25
N MET A 41 -12.05 2.08 3.44
CA MET A 41 -12.87 0.87 3.49
C MET A 41 -14.03 1.03 2.51
N LEU A 42 -13.98 0.30 1.41
CA LEU A 42 -15.11 0.20 0.49
C LEU A 42 -15.93 -1.04 0.84
N LEU A 43 -17.24 -0.87 0.90
CA LEU A 43 -18.16 -1.99 0.92
C LEU A 43 -18.32 -2.54 -0.51
N ASP A 44 -18.29 -3.84 -0.66
CA ASP A 44 -18.69 -4.47 -1.91
C ASP A 44 -20.23 -4.43 -2.06
N SER A 45 -20.75 -4.91 -3.20
CA SER A 45 -22.20 -4.96 -3.47
C SER A 45 -23.01 -5.85 -2.51
N SER A 46 -22.34 -6.52 -1.56
CA SER A 46 -22.92 -7.41 -0.55
C SER A 46 -22.69 -6.91 0.86
N ASP A 47 -22.36 -5.61 1.02
CA ASP A 47 -22.06 -4.94 2.29
C ASP A 47 -20.86 -5.55 3.06
N ASN A 48 -19.95 -6.26 2.36
CA ASN A 48 -18.70 -6.73 2.96
C ASN A 48 -17.65 -5.64 2.91
N ILE A 49 -16.87 -5.53 3.99
CA ILE A 49 -15.72 -4.63 4.04
C ILE A 49 -14.62 -5.17 3.14
N ALA A 50 -14.28 -4.44 2.08
CA ALA A 50 -13.15 -4.76 1.21
C ALA A 50 -11.95 -3.87 1.56
N LEU A 51 -10.81 -4.48 1.81
CA LEU A 51 -9.54 -3.75 1.87
C LEU A 51 -9.04 -3.57 0.43
N ILE A 52 -9.07 -2.34 -0.07
CA ILE A 52 -8.62 -2.04 -1.43
C ILE A 52 -7.20 -1.49 -1.38
N PHE A 53 -6.29 -2.20 -2.05
CA PHE A 53 -4.94 -1.71 -2.30
C PHE A 53 -4.90 -0.98 -3.64
N GLU A 54 -4.60 0.31 -3.60
CA GLU A 54 -4.38 1.09 -4.80
C GLU A 54 -3.18 0.51 -5.58
N ARG A 55 -3.34 0.37 -6.90
CA ARG A 55 -2.38 -0.28 -7.78
C ARG A 55 -1.81 0.68 -8.81
N THR A 56 -0.49 0.75 -8.90
CA THR A 56 0.25 1.54 -9.89
C THR A 56 1.05 0.65 -10.84
N ASN A 57 1.10 1.01 -12.12
CA ASN A 57 2.03 0.40 -13.07
C ASN A 57 3.36 1.16 -13.01
N SER A 58 4.45 0.43 -12.77
CA SER A 58 5.80 1.00 -12.67
C SER A 58 6.70 0.40 -13.75
N THR A 59 7.16 1.25 -14.67
CA THR A 59 8.10 0.85 -15.72
C THR A 59 9.52 0.95 -15.18
N MET A 60 10.22 -0.18 -15.17
CA MET A 60 11.56 -0.30 -14.60
C MET A 60 12.63 -0.39 -15.67
N THR A 61 13.82 0.11 -15.34
CA THR A 61 15.05 -0.01 -16.12
C THR A 61 16.14 -0.65 -15.29
N ALA A 62 17.20 -1.14 -15.92
CA ALA A 62 18.33 -1.76 -15.22
C ALA A 62 18.97 -0.78 -14.22
N GLY A 63 19.23 -1.24 -13.01
CA GLY A 63 19.81 -0.44 -11.93
C GLY A 63 18.90 0.62 -11.32
N ALA A 64 17.62 0.67 -11.71
CA ALA A 64 16.68 1.65 -11.15
C ALA A 64 16.28 1.29 -9.72
N THR A 65 15.91 2.33 -8.96
CA THR A 65 15.22 2.20 -7.67
C THR A 65 13.72 2.37 -7.90
N LEU A 66 12.91 1.46 -7.38
CA LEU A 66 11.45 1.60 -7.38
C LEU A 66 11.04 2.72 -6.42
N THR A 67 10.40 3.76 -6.95
CA THR A 67 9.74 4.78 -6.15
C THR A 67 8.37 4.25 -5.71
N LYS A 68 8.17 4.14 -4.40
CA LYS A 68 6.91 3.68 -3.83
C LYS A 68 5.85 4.79 -3.87
N LEU A 69 4.82 4.62 -4.68
CA LEU A 69 3.70 5.57 -4.83
C LEU A 69 2.41 5.05 -4.20
N THR A 70 2.23 3.73 -4.19
CA THR A 70 1.05 3.03 -3.68
C THR A 70 1.47 1.74 -2.99
N THR A 71 0.53 1.03 -2.39
CA THR A 71 0.80 -0.27 -1.73
C THR A 71 1.07 -1.39 -2.75
N TRP A 72 0.53 -1.31 -3.97
CA TRP A 72 0.71 -2.34 -4.99
C TRP A 72 1.28 -1.78 -6.28
N HIS A 73 2.44 -2.31 -6.71
CA HIS A 73 3.07 -1.99 -7.98
C HIS A 73 3.09 -3.19 -8.92
N ARG A 74 2.57 -2.98 -10.13
CA ARG A 74 2.79 -3.89 -11.26
C ARG A 74 4.05 -3.44 -11.98
N LEU A 75 5.06 -4.31 -11.97
CA LEU A 75 6.36 -4.01 -12.57
C LEU A 75 6.37 -4.40 -14.04
N THR A 76 6.72 -3.45 -14.88
CA THR A 76 6.90 -3.63 -16.33
C THR A 76 8.31 -3.22 -16.73
N ALA A 77 8.85 -3.82 -17.79
CA ALA A 77 10.12 -3.42 -18.38
C ALA A 77 10.11 -3.68 -19.89
N ALA A 78 10.95 -2.99 -20.65
CA ALA A 78 11.10 -3.21 -22.10
C ALA A 78 11.97 -4.45 -22.43
N SER A 79 12.76 -4.92 -21.46
CA SER A 79 13.58 -6.14 -21.49
C SER A 79 13.71 -6.69 -20.08
N ALA A 80 14.29 -7.88 -19.91
CA ALA A 80 14.63 -8.37 -18.57
C ALA A 80 15.63 -7.41 -17.89
N VAL A 81 15.31 -6.96 -16.67
CA VAL A 81 16.11 -5.99 -15.91
C VAL A 81 16.28 -6.42 -14.46
N THR A 82 17.37 -5.97 -13.83
CA THR A 82 17.60 -6.10 -12.40
C THR A 82 17.58 -4.69 -11.78
N LEU A 83 16.87 -4.54 -10.67
CA LEU A 83 16.84 -3.29 -9.90
C LEU A 83 18.19 -3.01 -9.23
N SER A 84 18.34 -1.83 -8.65
CA SER A 84 19.58 -1.43 -7.97
C SER A 84 19.96 -2.41 -6.87
N ALA A 85 21.23 -2.82 -6.84
CA ALA A 85 21.79 -3.64 -5.76
C ALA A 85 22.08 -2.84 -4.47
N VAL A 86 22.01 -1.52 -4.53
CA VAL A 86 22.25 -0.64 -3.37
C VAL A 86 20.92 -0.21 -2.74
N THR A 87 19.95 0.20 -3.55
CA THR A 87 18.63 0.62 -3.09
C THR A 87 17.63 0.18 -4.16
N ALA A 88 17.13 -1.03 -4.03
CA ALA A 88 16.19 -1.59 -5.01
C ALA A 88 14.82 -0.90 -4.94
N ILE A 89 14.39 -0.54 -3.74
CA ILE A 89 13.10 0.09 -3.43
C ILE A 89 13.39 1.31 -2.55
N ALA A 90 12.70 2.43 -2.80
CA ALA A 90 12.75 3.57 -1.89
C ALA A 90 12.34 3.14 -0.47
N ASN A 91 13.03 3.65 0.54
CA ASN A 91 12.79 3.27 1.94
C ASN A 91 11.33 3.50 2.35
N GLY A 92 10.83 2.65 3.23
CA GLY A 92 9.55 2.85 3.89
C GLY A 92 9.59 4.08 4.82
N THR A 93 8.43 4.59 5.15
CA THR A 93 8.26 5.77 6.04
C THR A 93 7.79 5.38 7.42
N THR A 94 7.11 4.25 7.54
CA THR A 94 6.50 3.78 8.78
C THR A 94 6.82 2.30 8.97
N ASP A 95 7.18 1.91 10.18
CA ASP A 95 7.40 0.51 10.52
C ASP A 95 6.14 -0.32 10.27
N GLY A 96 6.31 -1.51 9.68
CA GLY A 96 5.19 -2.37 9.30
C GLY A 96 4.48 -1.96 8.00
N GLU A 97 4.99 -0.99 7.26
CA GLU A 97 4.42 -0.60 5.96
C GLU A 97 4.48 -1.74 4.96
N LEU A 98 3.36 -2.04 4.29
CA LEU A 98 3.25 -3.12 3.31
C LEU A 98 3.49 -2.61 1.89
N LEU A 99 4.17 -3.45 1.09
CA LEU A 99 4.38 -3.27 -0.35
C LEU A 99 4.15 -4.58 -1.08
N ILE A 100 3.34 -4.55 -2.12
CA ILE A 100 3.07 -5.69 -3.00
C ILE A 100 3.69 -5.38 -4.36
N LEU A 101 4.56 -6.27 -4.82
CA LEU A 101 5.12 -6.18 -6.17
C LEU A 101 4.60 -7.35 -7.00
N SER A 102 4.23 -7.10 -8.24
CA SER A 102 3.81 -8.15 -9.18
C SER A 102 4.45 -7.98 -10.54
N GLY A 103 4.91 -9.08 -11.11
CA GLY A 103 5.45 -9.11 -12.46
C GLY A 103 4.35 -9.14 -13.52
N THR A 104 4.72 -8.78 -14.75
CA THR A 104 3.76 -8.67 -15.88
C THR A 104 4.18 -9.44 -17.12
N SER A 105 5.37 -10.02 -17.14
CA SER A 105 5.92 -10.70 -18.33
C SER A 105 6.97 -11.73 -17.94
N ASP A 106 6.91 -12.92 -18.53
CA ASP A 106 7.94 -13.96 -18.36
C ASP A 106 9.19 -13.72 -19.22
N THR A 107 9.08 -12.83 -20.23
CA THR A 107 10.21 -12.45 -21.09
C THR A 107 10.91 -11.20 -20.59
N ASN A 108 10.13 -10.18 -20.21
CA ASN A 108 10.62 -8.89 -19.75
C ASN A 108 10.48 -8.82 -18.22
N THR A 109 11.16 -9.72 -17.53
CA THR A 109 11.10 -9.84 -16.08
C THR A 109 11.76 -8.67 -15.37
N VAL A 110 11.28 -8.37 -14.18
CA VAL A 110 11.95 -7.43 -13.26
C VAL A 110 12.49 -8.22 -12.08
N THR A 111 13.79 -8.17 -11.90
CA THR A 111 14.49 -8.86 -10.81
C THR A 111 14.69 -7.92 -9.63
N LEU A 112 14.20 -8.31 -8.47
CA LEU A 112 14.49 -7.67 -7.19
C LEU A 112 15.63 -8.43 -6.52
N PRO A 113 16.82 -7.82 -6.37
CA PRO A 113 17.95 -8.47 -5.73
C PRO A 113 17.71 -8.60 -4.23
N ASP A 114 18.28 -9.64 -3.63
CA ASP A 114 18.45 -9.75 -2.18
C ASP A 114 19.72 -8.97 -1.82
N ALA A 115 19.60 -7.70 -1.50
CA ALA A 115 20.74 -6.79 -1.31
C ALA A 115 20.33 -5.53 -0.52
N ALA A 116 21.31 -4.88 0.00
CA ALA A 116 21.38 -3.64 0.80
C ALA A 116 20.11 -3.20 1.58
N ASN A 117 18.98 -2.94 0.93
CA ASN A 117 17.73 -2.54 1.61
C ASN A 117 16.57 -3.51 1.38
N THR A 118 16.87 -4.73 0.99
CA THR A 118 15.92 -5.84 0.85
C THR A 118 16.45 -7.08 1.56
N ASP A 119 15.65 -7.70 2.38
CA ASP A 119 15.94 -8.95 3.09
C ASP A 119 14.96 -10.01 2.58
N LEU A 120 15.40 -10.76 1.59
CA LEU A 120 14.60 -11.72 0.85
C LEU A 120 15.08 -13.13 1.10
N ASN A 121 14.22 -14.10 0.90
CA ASN A 121 14.63 -15.51 0.82
C ASN A 121 15.25 -15.81 -0.57
N GLY A 122 16.33 -15.09 -0.90
CA GLY A 122 16.99 -15.06 -2.19
C GLY A 122 16.31 -14.14 -3.20
N THR A 123 17.04 -13.81 -4.27
CA THR A 123 16.59 -12.93 -5.35
C THR A 123 15.19 -13.33 -5.87
N TRP A 124 14.29 -12.35 -6.03
CA TRP A 124 12.99 -12.55 -6.66
C TRP A 124 13.01 -12.10 -8.11
N VAL A 125 12.50 -12.96 -9.01
CA VAL A 125 12.35 -12.66 -10.44
C VAL A 125 10.85 -12.61 -10.76
N GLY A 126 10.33 -11.41 -10.96
CA GLY A 126 8.91 -11.17 -11.23
C GLY A 126 8.53 -11.48 -12.68
N GLY A 127 8.05 -12.68 -12.94
CA GLY A 127 7.43 -13.10 -14.18
C GLY A 127 5.94 -12.77 -14.26
N LEU A 128 5.26 -13.30 -15.27
CA LEU A 128 3.81 -13.13 -15.42
C LEU A 128 3.06 -13.78 -14.25
N SER A 129 2.25 -12.99 -13.56
CA SER A 129 1.48 -13.41 -12.39
C SER A 129 2.30 -13.75 -11.14
N ASP A 130 3.61 -13.57 -11.15
CA ASP A 130 4.42 -13.67 -9.95
C ASP A 130 4.20 -12.44 -9.08
N PHE A 131 4.18 -12.66 -7.76
CA PHE A 131 4.12 -11.55 -6.81
C PHE A 131 4.92 -11.86 -5.53
N ILE A 132 5.35 -10.79 -4.89
CA ILE A 132 6.02 -10.79 -3.59
C ILE A 132 5.37 -9.72 -2.71
N VAL A 133 5.20 -10.04 -1.43
CA VAL A 133 4.73 -9.14 -0.38
C VAL A 133 5.89 -8.84 0.54
N LEU A 134 6.15 -7.57 0.75
CA LEU A 134 7.22 -7.05 1.57
C LEU A 134 6.65 -6.20 2.70
N MET A 135 7.36 -6.16 3.82
CA MET A 135 7.06 -5.30 4.95
C MET A 135 8.30 -4.49 5.31
N TRP A 136 8.14 -3.19 5.51
CA TRP A 136 9.24 -2.34 5.95
C TRP A 136 9.56 -2.55 7.42
N ASN A 137 10.81 -2.81 7.73
CA ASN A 137 11.35 -2.81 9.08
C ASN A 137 12.24 -1.57 9.27
N SER A 138 11.76 -0.62 10.07
CA SER A 138 12.48 0.63 10.30
C SER A 138 13.73 0.45 11.17
N THR A 139 13.84 -0.65 11.93
CA THR A 139 15.01 -0.95 12.76
C THR A 139 16.18 -1.43 11.92
N THR A 140 15.94 -2.34 10.96
CA THR A 140 16.95 -2.85 10.04
C THR A 140 17.11 -1.98 8.80
N THR A 141 16.16 -1.06 8.55
CA THR A 141 16.03 -0.25 7.34
C THR A 141 15.93 -1.09 6.05
N ASN A 142 15.24 -2.22 6.15
CA ASN A 142 15.05 -3.16 5.05
C ASN A 142 13.58 -3.42 4.74
N TRP A 143 13.31 -3.72 3.50
CA TRP A 143 12.08 -4.38 3.07
C TRP A 143 12.25 -5.88 3.27
N GLU A 144 11.55 -6.44 4.24
CA GLU A 144 11.59 -7.85 4.59
C GLU A 144 10.52 -8.62 3.82
N GLU A 145 10.89 -9.79 3.31
CA GLU A 145 9.93 -10.65 2.63
C GLU A 145 8.95 -11.28 3.61
N VAL A 146 7.65 -11.05 3.38
CA VAL A 146 6.58 -11.70 4.12
C VAL A 146 6.11 -12.96 3.40
N PHE A 147 5.95 -12.86 2.07
CA PHE A 147 5.44 -13.95 1.24
C PHE A 147 5.78 -13.74 -0.22
N ARG A 148 5.98 -14.84 -0.96
CA ARG A 148 6.00 -14.87 -2.44
C ARG A 148 5.26 -16.11 -2.95
N ASN A 149 4.74 -16.04 -4.16
CA ASN A 149 4.11 -17.21 -4.80
C ASN A 149 5.08 -18.05 -5.65
N ARG A 150 6.34 -17.59 -5.80
CA ARG A 150 7.37 -18.26 -6.58
C ARG A 150 8.76 -17.95 -6.07
#